data_efaf17f41adb152b48bd2662f7a9e04e
#
_entry.id   efaf17f41adb152b48bd2662f7a9e04e
#
_cell.length_a   1.000
_cell.length_b   1.000
_cell.length_c   1.000
_cell.angle_alpha   90.00
_cell.angle_beta   90.00
_cell.angle_gamma   90.00
#
_symmetry.space_group_name_H-M   'P 1'
#
loop_
_entity.id
_entity.type
_entity.pdbx_description
1 polymer ?
#
loop_
_entity_poly.entity_id
_entity_poly.type
_entity_poly.pdbx_seq_one_letter_code
_entity_poly.pdbx_strand_id
1 'polypeptide(L)'
;MTEIEVRAARPAELAAVAELRWRWVAEQDGLPGDGRAAFVREFAAWARENAATHHCLVVVRDGRLLGMAFLAVTPRVPTPTAFTRACGDVQSVYVVPEARRGGLGGMLIEAVLRLAGELGLERVTVHSSGSAVPAYERRGFAVAPQLLQASVTRPRSASPAGRRPSGGG
;
A
#
# COMPACT_ATOMS: atom_id res chain seq x y z
N MET A 1 6.88 -10.36 28.26
CA MET A 1 7.20 -10.75 26.86
C MET A 1 6.59 -9.71 25.93
N THR A 2 7.35 -9.19 25.03
CA THR A 2 6.88 -8.21 24.04
C THR A 2 6.06 -8.97 22.97
N GLU A 3 4.75 -8.77 22.97
CA GLU A 3 3.87 -9.44 22.01
C GLU A 3 3.89 -8.70 20.66
N ILE A 4 4.25 -9.43 19.62
CA ILE A 4 4.20 -8.94 18.23
C ILE A 4 3.03 -9.62 17.54
N GLU A 5 2.11 -8.84 17.01
CA GLU A 5 0.95 -9.31 16.28
C GLU A 5 0.93 -8.72 14.86
N VAL A 6 0.66 -9.57 13.86
CA VAL A 6 0.36 -9.12 12.48
C VAL A 6 -1.08 -9.51 12.15
N ARG A 7 -1.89 -8.52 11.85
CA ARG A 7 -3.33 -8.69 11.64
C ARG A 7 -3.90 -7.61 10.71
N ALA A 8 -5.17 -7.78 10.35
CA ALA A 8 -5.90 -6.72 9.66
C ALA A 8 -6.00 -5.45 10.54
N ALA A 9 -5.86 -4.29 9.92
CA ALA A 9 -6.09 -3.02 10.58
C ALA A 9 -7.55 -2.88 10.99
N ARG A 10 -7.79 -2.38 12.20
CA ARG A 10 -9.14 -2.04 12.66
C ARG A 10 -9.56 -0.69 12.06
N PRO A 11 -10.86 -0.45 11.83
CA PRO A 11 -11.33 0.84 11.30
C PRO A 11 -10.84 2.06 12.10
N ALA A 12 -10.76 1.94 13.43
CA ALA A 12 -10.26 2.99 14.31
C ALA A 12 -8.75 3.25 14.16
N GLU A 13 -7.98 2.34 13.57
CA GLU A 13 -6.52 2.44 13.39
C GLU A 13 -6.13 3.08 12.04
N LEU A 14 -7.08 3.30 11.12
CA LEU A 14 -6.77 3.80 9.78
C LEU A 14 -6.15 5.18 9.77
N ALA A 15 -6.45 6.04 10.75
CA ALA A 15 -5.74 7.30 10.93
C ALA A 15 -4.27 7.08 11.29
N ALA A 16 -3.96 6.13 12.16
CA ALA A 16 -2.58 5.78 12.51
C ALA A 16 -1.84 5.13 11.33
N VAL A 17 -2.52 4.34 10.50
CA VAL A 17 -1.97 3.82 9.24
C VAL A 17 -1.64 4.96 8.28
N ALA A 18 -2.50 5.97 8.17
CA ALA A 18 -2.25 7.16 7.36
C ALA A 18 -1.00 7.93 7.84
N GLU A 19 -0.78 8.01 9.16
CA GLU A 19 0.43 8.60 9.74
C GLU A 19 1.68 7.83 9.34
N LEU A 20 1.65 6.50 9.31
CA LEU A 20 2.75 5.67 8.82
C LEU A 20 3.02 5.95 7.33
N ARG A 21 1.98 6.10 6.52
CA ARG A 21 2.11 6.43 5.10
C ARG A 21 2.71 7.81 4.89
N TRP A 22 2.25 8.82 5.64
CA TRP A 22 2.82 10.16 5.63
C TRP A 22 4.30 10.16 5.99
N ARG A 23 4.64 9.47 7.09
CA ARG A 23 6.02 9.34 7.55
C ARG A 23 6.93 8.72 6.49
N TRP A 24 6.46 7.66 5.83
CA TRP A 24 7.23 7.01 4.77
C TRP A 24 7.56 7.97 3.62
N VAL A 25 6.57 8.70 3.11
CA VAL A 25 6.80 9.65 2.01
C VAL A 25 7.69 10.80 2.46
N ALA A 26 7.52 11.30 3.69
CA ALA A 26 8.38 12.33 4.26
C ALA A 26 9.85 11.90 4.40
N GLU A 27 10.11 10.63 4.70
CA GLU A 27 11.47 10.06 4.74
C GLU A 27 12.15 10.05 3.36
N GLN A 28 11.38 9.88 2.29
CA GLN A 28 11.91 9.79 0.92
C GLN A 28 12.03 11.14 0.24
N ASP A 29 11.03 11.97 0.34
CA ASP A 29 10.84 13.17 -0.50
C ASP A 29 10.85 14.49 0.28
N GLY A 30 10.84 14.45 1.62
CA GLY A 30 10.82 15.65 2.44
C GLY A 30 9.54 16.46 2.24
N LEU A 31 8.38 15.98 2.66
CA LEU A 31 7.12 16.69 2.53
C LEU A 31 7.08 17.96 3.38
N PRO A 32 6.44 19.04 2.87
CA PRO A 32 6.11 20.19 3.69
C PRO A 32 5.18 19.76 4.85
N GLY A 33 5.39 20.33 6.03
CA GLY A 33 4.60 19.99 7.22
C GLY A 33 3.11 20.31 7.13
N ASP A 34 2.73 21.15 6.17
CA ASP A 34 1.35 21.55 5.91
C ASP A 34 0.59 20.46 5.15
N GLY A 35 -0.64 20.17 5.57
CA GLY A 35 -1.50 19.19 4.91
C GLY A 35 -1.54 17.81 5.54
N ARG A 36 -0.72 17.51 6.56
CA ARG A 36 -0.70 16.20 7.23
C ARG A 36 -2.08 15.81 7.78
N ALA A 37 -2.73 16.70 8.50
CA ALA A 37 -4.04 16.42 9.11
C ALA A 37 -5.12 16.16 8.04
N ALA A 38 -5.10 16.90 6.93
CA ALA A 38 -5.99 16.69 5.81
C ALA A 38 -5.73 15.32 5.16
N PHE A 39 -4.47 15.01 4.85
CA PHE A 39 -4.08 13.72 4.29
C PHE A 39 -4.53 12.55 5.18
N VAL A 40 -4.27 12.60 6.49
CA VAL A 40 -4.65 11.54 7.44
C VAL A 40 -6.16 11.29 7.42
N ARG A 41 -6.94 12.36 7.43
CA ARG A 41 -8.40 12.27 7.37
C ARG A 41 -8.90 11.66 6.05
N GLU A 42 -8.38 12.16 4.93
CA GLU A 42 -8.78 11.71 3.58
C GLU A 42 -8.31 10.28 3.31
N PHE A 43 -7.09 9.93 3.72
CA PHE A 43 -6.58 8.57 3.59
C PHE A 43 -7.41 7.58 4.42
N ALA A 44 -7.75 7.92 5.67
CA ALA A 44 -8.54 7.05 6.53
C ALA A 44 -9.96 6.84 5.96
N ALA A 45 -10.57 7.85 5.36
CA ALA A 45 -11.83 7.74 4.65
C ALA A 45 -11.70 6.83 3.43
N TRP A 46 -10.71 7.09 2.57
CA TRP A 46 -10.42 6.28 1.39
C TRP A 46 -10.19 4.80 1.74
N ALA A 47 -9.37 4.52 2.75
CA ALA A 47 -9.07 3.14 3.16
C ALA A 47 -10.31 2.40 3.67
N ARG A 48 -11.21 3.12 4.32
CA ARG A 48 -12.50 2.57 4.78
C ARG A 48 -13.44 2.26 3.62
N GLU A 49 -13.55 3.18 2.67
CA GLU A 49 -14.39 3.04 1.47
C GLU A 49 -13.90 1.93 0.54
N ASN A 50 -12.59 1.70 0.49
CA ASN A 50 -11.96 0.70 -0.38
C ASN A 50 -11.58 -0.61 0.34
N ALA A 51 -12.05 -0.84 1.55
CA ALA A 51 -11.68 -2.00 2.36
C ALA A 51 -11.98 -3.36 1.70
N ALA A 52 -12.95 -3.42 0.79
CA ALA A 52 -13.29 -4.64 0.04
C ALA A 52 -12.23 -5.03 -1.01
N THR A 53 -11.46 -4.07 -1.51
CA THR A 53 -10.45 -4.28 -2.56
C THR A 53 -9.03 -3.98 -2.12
N HIS A 54 -8.85 -3.23 -1.05
CA HIS A 54 -7.55 -2.86 -0.50
C HIS A 54 -7.46 -3.28 0.97
N HIS A 55 -6.97 -4.48 1.19
CA HIS A 55 -6.82 -5.05 2.53
C HIS A 55 -5.59 -4.46 3.21
N CYS A 56 -5.80 -3.81 4.34
CA CYS A 56 -4.72 -3.25 5.15
C CYS A 56 -4.33 -4.21 6.26
N LEU A 57 -3.06 -4.61 6.30
CA LEU A 57 -2.45 -5.35 7.40
C LEU A 57 -1.51 -4.44 8.18
N VAL A 58 -1.45 -4.66 9.47
CA VAL A 58 -0.57 -3.92 10.39
C VAL A 58 0.25 -4.87 11.23
N VAL A 59 1.46 -4.46 11.58
CA VAL A 59 2.26 -5.10 12.63
C VAL A 59 2.22 -4.22 13.87
N VAL A 60 1.84 -4.84 14.97
CA VAL A 60 1.63 -4.18 16.27
C VAL A 60 2.57 -4.81 17.30
N ARG A 61 3.16 -3.99 18.15
CA ARG A 61 3.94 -4.41 19.31
C ARG A 61 3.48 -3.60 20.52
N ASP A 62 3.05 -4.29 21.56
CA ASP A 62 2.58 -3.66 22.82
C ASP A 62 1.53 -2.56 22.56
N GLY A 63 0.58 -2.82 21.66
CA GLY A 63 -0.49 -1.89 21.29
C GLY A 63 -0.09 -0.77 20.32
N ARG A 64 1.19 -0.66 19.93
CA ARG A 64 1.69 0.37 19.02
C ARG A 64 1.86 -0.18 17.60
N LEU A 65 1.33 0.53 16.61
CA LEU A 65 1.55 0.22 15.19
C LEU A 65 3.00 0.54 14.81
N LEU A 66 3.71 -0.45 14.30
CA LEU A 66 5.09 -0.33 13.86
C LEU A 66 5.27 -0.48 12.35
N GLY A 67 4.22 -0.90 11.65
CA GLY A 67 4.27 -1.03 10.20
C GLY A 67 2.92 -1.37 9.59
N MET A 68 2.87 -1.30 8.29
CA MET A 68 1.68 -1.56 7.49
C MET A 68 2.02 -2.24 6.16
N ALA A 69 1.04 -2.91 5.57
CA ALA A 69 1.07 -3.38 4.19
C ALA A 69 -0.35 -3.34 3.62
N PHE A 70 -0.47 -3.05 2.33
CA PHE A 70 -1.73 -3.17 1.60
C PHE A 70 -1.65 -4.29 0.57
N LEU A 71 -2.72 -5.08 0.48
CA LEU A 71 -2.97 -6.03 -0.61
C LEU A 71 -4.16 -5.51 -1.42
N ALA A 72 -3.90 -5.02 -2.61
CA ALA A 72 -4.94 -4.67 -3.57
C ALA A 72 -5.37 -5.93 -4.32
N VAL A 73 -6.68 -6.16 -4.44
CA VAL A 73 -7.27 -7.31 -5.12
C VAL A 73 -7.93 -6.84 -6.41
N THR A 74 -7.53 -7.43 -7.54
CA THR A 74 -8.06 -7.10 -8.85
C THR A 74 -8.75 -8.30 -9.46
N PRO A 75 -10.08 -8.23 -9.71
CA PRO A 75 -10.80 -9.26 -10.45
C PRO A 75 -10.20 -9.47 -11.83
N ARG A 76 -10.19 -10.72 -12.28
CA ARG A 76 -9.72 -11.12 -13.61
C ARG A 76 -10.89 -11.52 -14.48
N VAL A 77 -10.73 -11.35 -15.79
CA VAL A 77 -11.73 -11.81 -16.78
C VAL A 77 -11.95 -13.31 -16.60
N PRO A 78 -13.21 -13.77 -16.49
CA PRO A 78 -13.53 -15.20 -16.35
C PRO A 78 -12.98 -16.06 -17.49
N THR A 79 -12.75 -17.33 -17.19
CA THR A 79 -12.50 -18.38 -18.19
C THR A 79 -13.64 -19.41 -18.12
N PRO A 80 -13.80 -20.27 -19.15
CA PRO A 80 -14.82 -21.31 -19.12
C PRO A 80 -14.72 -22.27 -17.92
N THR A 81 -13.53 -22.43 -17.36
CA THR A 81 -13.26 -23.34 -16.22
C THR A 81 -13.15 -22.61 -14.87
N ALA A 82 -13.06 -21.26 -14.88
CA ALA A 82 -12.93 -20.46 -13.67
C ALA A 82 -13.61 -19.12 -13.83
N PHE A 83 -14.82 -19.01 -13.33
CA PHE A 83 -15.60 -17.79 -13.47
C PHE A 83 -15.17 -16.69 -12.47
N THR A 84 -14.92 -17.08 -11.24
CA THR A 84 -14.42 -16.15 -10.20
C THR A 84 -12.90 -16.21 -10.12
N ARG A 85 -12.23 -15.18 -10.60
CA ARG A 85 -10.77 -15.09 -10.64
C ARG A 85 -10.30 -13.74 -10.13
N ALA A 86 -9.18 -13.70 -9.41
CA ALA A 86 -8.56 -12.45 -8.97
C ALA A 86 -7.04 -12.62 -8.80
N CYS A 87 -6.32 -11.50 -8.89
CA CYS A 87 -4.91 -11.37 -8.56
C CYS A 87 -4.71 -10.31 -7.49
N GLY A 88 -3.61 -10.37 -6.77
CA GLY A 88 -3.21 -9.40 -5.78
C GLY A 88 -2.02 -8.55 -6.23
N ASP A 89 -1.96 -7.33 -5.71
CA ASP A 89 -0.81 -6.44 -5.83
C ASP A 89 -0.46 -5.91 -4.44
N VAL A 90 0.80 -6.14 -4.02
CA VAL A 90 1.31 -5.66 -2.74
C VAL A 90 1.68 -4.20 -2.87
N GLN A 91 1.07 -3.37 -2.04
CA GLN A 91 1.30 -1.93 -2.05
C GLN A 91 1.72 -1.46 -0.65
N SER A 92 2.59 -0.47 -0.61
CA SER A 92 2.87 0.30 0.60
C SER A 92 3.34 -0.50 1.82
N VAL A 93 4.25 -1.48 1.63
CA VAL A 93 4.89 -2.16 2.76
C VAL A 93 5.89 -1.22 3.44
N TYR A 94 5.63 -0.91 4.70
CA TYR A 94 6.44 0.01 5.49
C TYR A 94 6.58 -0.46 6.93
N VAL A 95 7.78 -0.30 7.47
CA VAL A 95 8.08 -0.48 8.90
C VAL A 95 8.82 0.77 9.38
N VAL A 96 8.43 1.30 10.52
CA VAL A 96 9.09 2.48 11.11
C VAL A 96 10.59 2.24 11.30
N PRO A 97 11.45 3.24 11.06
CA PRO A 97 12.91 3.07 11.08
C PRO A 97 13.44 2.43 12.35
N GLU A 98 12.91 2.82 13.49
CA GLU A 98 13.31 2.32 14.83
C GLU A 98 12.97 0.84 15.07
N ALA A 99 12.10 0.26 14.25
CA ALA A 99 11.70 -1.15 14.34
C ALA A 99 12.20 -2.01 13.16
N ARG A 100 12.98 -1.43 12.25
CA ARG A 100 13.62 -2.16 11.14
C ARG A 100 14.67 -3.13 11.68
N ARG A 101 15.07 -4.10 10.85
CA ARG A 101 16.03 -5.18 11.16
C ARG A 101 15.53 -6.22 12.17
N GLY A 102 14.30 -6.06 12.70
CA GLY A 102 13.65 -7.06 13.56
C GLY A 102 12.76 -8.06 12.82
N GLY A 103 12.87 -8.18 11.49
CA GLY A 103 12.08 -9.13 10.70
C GLY A 103 10.61 -8.73 10.47
N LEU A 104 10.15 -7.58 10.97
CA LEU A 104 8.73 -7.17 10.92
C LEU A 104 8.21 -6.99 9.48
N GLY A 105 9.04 -6.48 8.57
CA GLY A 105 8.69 -6.39 7.14
C GLY A 105 8.43 -7.75 6.53
N GLY A 106 9.23 -8.75 6.90
CA GLY A 106 9.02 -10.12 6.49
C GLY A 106 7.73 -10.73 7.01
N MET A 107 7.41 -10.48 8.26
CA MET A 107 6.14 -10.93 8.86
C MET A 107 4.93 -10.31 8.14
N LEU A 108 5.01 -9.03 7.74
CA LEU A 108 3.98 -8.39 6.93
C LEU A 108 3.82 -9.06 5.56
N ILE A 109 4.93 -9.32 4.85
CA ILE A 109 4.92 -9.98 3.54
C ILE A 109 4.31 -11.39 3.65
N GLU A 110 4.70 -12.16 4.65
CA GLU A 110 4.14 -13.50 4.92
C GLU A 110 2.64 -13.45 5.23
N ALA A 111 2.20 -12.46 6.01
CA ALA A 111 0.79 -12.28 6.31
C ALA A 111 -0.02 -11.88 5.07
N VAL A 112 0.54 -11.05 4.18
CA VAL A 112 -0.08 -10.71 2.89
C VAL A 112 -0.24 -11.95 2.01
N LEU A 113 0.79 -12.78 1.90
CA LEU A 113 0.72 -14.03 1.11
C LEU A 113 -0.29 -15.02 1.68
N ARG A 114 -0.36 -15.15 3.00
CA ARG A 114 -1.38 -15.98 3.66
C ARG A 114 -2.79 -15.48 3.35
N LEU A 115 -3.03 -14.17 3.49
CA LEU A 115 -4.33 -13.56 3.14
C LEU A 115 -4.66 -13.78 1.66
N ALA A 116 -3.70 -13.61 0.76
CA ALA A 116 -3.89 -13.89 -0.66
C ALA A 116 -4.33 -15.33 -0.93
N GLY A 117 -3.72 -16.30 -0.22
CA GLY A 117 -4.13 -17.70 -0.27
C GLY A 117 -5.56 -17.92 0.25
N GLU A 118 -5.92 -17.33 1.37
CA GLU A 118 -7.28 -17.37 1.95
C GLU A 118 -8.33 -16.79 1.02
N LEU A 119 -7.97 -15.72 0.28
CA LEU A 119 -8.81 -15.08 -0.74
C LEU A 119 -8.85 -15.85 -2.07
N GLY A 120 -8.07 -16.91 -2.23
CA GLY A 120 -8.01 -17.70 -3.45
C GLY A 120 -7.40 -16.96 -4.64
N LEU A 121 -6.48 -16.02 -4.40
CA LEU A 121 -5.84 -15.26 -5.48
C LEU A 121 -4.90 -16.14 -6.30
N GLU A 122 -4.90 -15.98 -7.63
CA GLU A 122 -4.08 -16.79 -8.54
C GLU A 122 -2.59 -16.48 -8.43
N ARG A 123 -2.25 -15.24 -8.13
CA ARG A 123 -0.87 -14.74 -7.92
C ARG A 123 -0.88 -13.41 -7.20
N VAL A 124 0.27 -13.07 -6.65
CA VAL A 124 0.52 -11.77 -6.02
C VAL A 124 1.74 -11.14 -6.69
N THR A 125 1.64 -9.88 -7.07
CA THR A 125 2.73 -9.08 -7.61
C THR A 125 3.16 -8.00 -6.64
N VAL A 126 4.37 -7.50 -6.80
CA VAL A 126 4.89 -6.33 -6.07
C VAL A 126 5.82 -5.53 -6.97
N HIS A 127 5.69 -4.21 -6.93
CA HIS A 127 6.69 -3.29 -7.45
C HIS A 127 7.51 -2.77 -6.27
N SER A 128 8.72 -3.27 -6.10
CA SER A 128 9.58 -2.95 -4.94
C SER A 128 10.79 -2.12 -5.34
N SER A 129 11.39 -1.45 -4.35
CA SER A 129 12.74 -0.91 -4.53
C SER A 129 13.75 -2.06 -4.66
N GLY A 130 14.86 -1.83 -5.38
CA GLY A 130 15.91 -2.84 -5.55
C GLY A 130 16.45 -3.37 -4.22
N SER A 131 16.56 -2.52 -3.20
CA SER A 131 17.02 -2.91 -1.86
C SER A 131 16.04 -3.83 -1.12
N ALA A 132 14.76 -3.83 -1.46
CA ALA A 132 13.75 -4.67 -0.84
C ALA A 132 13.55 -6.02 -1.57
N VAL A 133 14.00 -6.16 -2.81
CA VAL A 133 13.87 -7.41 -3.60
C VAL A 133 14.29 -8.65 -2.82
N PRO A 134 15.46 -8.71 -2.13
CA PRO A 134 15.88 -9.91 -1.40
C PRO A 134 14.89 -10.30 -0.28
N ALA A 135 14.19 -9.34 0.31
CA ALA A 135 13.19 -9.64 1.35
C ALA A 135 11.96 -10.34 0.77
N TYR A 136 11.55 -9.99 -0.43
CA TYR A 136 10.46 -10.63 -1.16
C TYR A 136 10.89 -12.01 -1.70
N GLU A 137 12.09 -12.13 -2.27
CA GLU A 137 12.61 -13.41 -2.79
C GLU A 137 12.70 -14.47 -1.70
N ARG A 138 13.17 -14.11 -0.50
CA ARG A 138 13.19 -15.03 0.65
C ARG A 138 11.80 -15.57 1.05
N ARG A 139 10.73 -14.98 0.55
CA ARG A 139 9.34 -15.34 0.83
C ARG A 139 8.60 -15.90 -0.38
N GLY A 140 9.35 -16.28 -1.40
CA GLY A 140 8.80 -17.00 -2.56
C GLY A 140 8.41 -16.10 -3.74
N PHE A 141 8.65 -14.80 -3.68
CA PHE A 141 8.55 -13.96 -4.88
C PHE A 141 9.72 -14.28 -5.82
N ALA A 142 9.44 -14.27 -7.10
CA ALA A 142 10.44 -14.45 -8.14
C ALA A 142 10.17 -13.51 -9.30
N VAL A 143 11.22 -13.17 -10.04
CA VAL A 143 11.07 -12.42 -11.28
C VAL A 143 10.27 -13.26 -12.28
N ALA A 144 9.22 -12.67 -12.86
CA ALA A 144 8.40 -13.29 -13.90
C ALA A 144 8.70 -12.62 -15.25
N PRO A 145 9.46 -13.26 -16.16
CA PRO A 145 9.83 -12.64 -17.43
C PRO A 145 8.63 -12.27 -18.33
N GLN A 146 7.48 -12.88 -18.08
CA GLN A 146 6.22 -12.62 -18.82
C GLN A 146 5.40 -11.48 -18.22
N LEU A 147 5.80 -10.93 -17.07
CA LEU A 147 5.14 -9.77 -16.48
C LEU A 147 5.78 -8.50 -17.02
N LEU A 148 5.11 -7.87 -17.96
CA LEU A 148 5.59 -6.67 -18.62
C LEU A 148 4.95 -5.43 -17.98
N GLN A 149 5.69 -4.34 -17.94
CA GLN A 149 5.25 -3.04 -17.47
C GLN A 149 5.44 -1.99 -18.57
N ALA A 150 4.47 -1.11 -18.74
CA ALA A 150 4.57 0.06 -19.59
C ALA A 150 4.31 1.33 -18.78
N SER A 151 5.13 2.34 -18.99
CA SER A 151 4.87 3.67 -18.45
C SER A 151 3.82 4.38 -19.30
N VAL A 152 2.81 4.96 -18.66
CA VAL A 152 1.74 5.71 -19.33
C VAL A 152 1.88 7.19 -18.99
N THR A 153 2.01 8.02 -20.01
CA THR A 153 2.05 9.47 -19.85
C THR A 153 0.65 9.98 -19.51
N ARG A 154 0.48 10.60 -18.33
CA ARG A 154 -0.77 11.28 -18.03
C ARG A 154 -0.93 12.50 -18.95
N PRO A 155 -2.10 12.73 -19.58
CA PRO A 155 -2.35 14.01 -20.22
C PRO A 155 -2.22 15.12 -19.17
N ARG A 156 -1.47 16.18 -19.50
CA ARG A 156 -1.39 17.37 -18.62
C ARG A 156 -2.82 17.86 -18.41
N SER A 157 -3.28 17.91 -17.16
CA SER A 157 -4.49 18.62 -16.82
C SER A 157 -4.28 20.07 -17.29
N ALA A 158 -5.15 20.53 -18.20
CA ALA A 158 -5.13 21.93 -18.62
C ALA A 158 -5.28 22.81 -17.36
N SER A 159 -4.25 23.59 -17.05
CA SER A 159 -4.38 24.63 -16.02
C SER A 159 -5.57 25.51 -16.41
N PRO A 160 -6.47 25.84 -15.48
CA PRO A 160 -7.53 26.78 -15.79
C PRO A 160 -6.88 28.09 -16.25
N ALA A 161 -7.20 28.47 -17.48
CA ALA A 161 -6.70 29.70 -18.09
C ALA A 161 -6.95 30.87 -17.14
N GLY A 162 -5.86 31.55 -16.76
CA GLY A 162 -5.93 32.73 -15.90
C GLY A 162 -6.94 33.74 -16.46
N ARG A 163 -7.91 34.10 -15.65
CA ARG A 163 -8.78 35.26 -15.92
C ARG A 163 -7.86 36.45 -16.11
N ARG A 164 -7.82 36.96 -17.31
CA ARG A 164 -7.28 38.30 -17.57
C ARG A 164 -8.14 39.31 -16.79
N PRO A 165 -7.55 40.23 -16.03
CA PRO A 165 -8.31 41.36 -15.52
C PRO A 165 -8.68 42.22 -16.71
N SER A 166 -9.98 42.44 -16.92
CA SER A 166 -10.50 43.46 -17.83
C SER A 166 -10.13 44.80 -17.29
N GLY A 167 -9.15 45.46 -17.93
CA GLY A 167 -8.87 46.87 -17.69
C GLY A 167 -10.05 47.67 -18.23
N GLY A 168 -10.73 48.36 -17.32
CA GLY A 168 -11.62 49.47 -17.66
C GLY A 168 -10.79 50.75 -17.87
N GLY A 169 -10.98 51.35 -19.01
CA GLY A 169 -10.62 52.74 -19.28
C GLY A 169 -11.72 53.68 -18.84
#